data_42a48679a13b616c33900d51e5cd6044
#
_entry.id   42a48679a13b616c33900d51e5cd6044
#
_cell.length_a   1.000
_cell.length_b   1.000
_cell.length_c   1.000
_cell.angle_alpha   90.00
_cell.angle_beta   90.00
_cell.angle_gamma   90.00
#
_symmetry.space_group_name_H-M   'P 1'
#
loop_
_entity.id
_entity.type
_entity.pdbx_description
1 polymer ?
#
loop_
_entity_poly.entity_id
_entity_poly.type
_entity_poly.pdbx_seq_one_letter_code
_entity_poly.pdbx_strand_id
1 'polypeptide(L)'
;DENGKVPEPMRPYKSGQPQKSIICSDDFSSAKLGLHWQWNHNPIDNAWSLTERLGFLRLKTNRVVQSLYLAPNTLTQRMEGPTCSGSVCIDLSKLKDGDCAGLAAFNSDTGALTVKKKGKKLVLEMNELKVQLSDRDKEVTDVEEKTIESVELKQRKVGLRIDADFRPMKEHKGMMPG
;
A
#
# COMPACT_ATOMS: atom_id res chain seq x y z
N ASP A 1 34.71 -15.21 12.78
CA ASP A 1 35.86 -15.23 13.70
C ASP A 1 37.15 -15.32 12.89
N GLU A 2 38.29 -15.13 13.51
CA GLU A 2 39.63 -15.14 12.88
C GLU A 2 39.97 -16.48 12.18
N ASN A 3 39.18 -17.51 12.38
CA ASN A 3 39.32 -18.84 11.79
C ASN A 3 38.28 -19.12 10.67
N GLY A 4 37.55 -18.12 10.21
CA GLY A 4 36.55 -18.28 9.16
C GLY A 4 35.34 -19.15 9.53
N LYS A 5 35.14 -19.46 10.81
CA LYS A 5 33.94 -20.14 11.27
C LYS A 5 32.80 -19.14 11.41
N VAL A 6 31.70 -19.40 10.73
CA VAL A 6 30.47 -18.66 10.96
C VAL A 6 30.04 -18.91 12.40
N PRO A 7 29.82 -17.86 13.24
CA PRO A 7 29.34 -18.07 14.59
C PRO A 7 28.01 -18.81 14.57
N GLU A 8 27.80 -19.72 15.51
CA GLU A 8 26.52 -20.38 15.66
C GLU A 8 25.42 -19.29 15.72
N PRO A 9 24.31 -19.47 15.01
CA PRO A 9 23.22 -18.50 15.05
C PRO A 9 22.80 -18.31 16.50
N MET A 10 22.83 -17.08 16.98
CA MET A 10 22.33 -16.74 18.31
C MET A 10 20.91 -17.30 18.44
N ARG A 11 20.66 -18.16 19.43
CA ARG A 11 19.30 -18.58 19.72
C ARG A 11 18.46 -17.34 19.96
N PRO A 12 17.30 -17.21 19.30
CA PRO A 12 16.45 -16.05 19.49
C PRO A 12 16.16 -15.90 20.99
N TYR A 13 16.32 -14.69 21.50
CA TYR A 13 16.00 -14.37 22.90
C TYR A 13 14.53 -14.76 23.14
N LYS A 14 14.30 -15.76 23.98
CA LYS A 14 12.96 -16.11 24.43
C LYS A 14 12.48 -15.04 25.41
N SER A 15 11.97 -13.94 24.90
CA SER A 15 11.19 -13.04 25.74
C SER A 15 9.92 -13.82 26.14
N GLY A 16 9.60 -13.88 27.42
CA GLY A 16 8.33 -14.46 27.88
C GLY A 16 7.09 -13.63 27.46
N GLN A 17 7.29 -12.62 26.64
CA GLN A 17 6.23 -11.78 26.08
C GLN A 17 5.67 -12.42 24.80
N PRO A 18 4.33 -12.52 24.66
CA PRO A 18 3.73 -12.99 23.42
C PRO A 18 4.16 -12.07 22.26
N GLN A 19 4.63 -12.67 21.18
CA GLN A 19 4.92 -11.92 19.96
C GLN A 19 3.64 -11.27 19.45
N LYS A 20 3.62 -9.94 19.39
CA LYS A 20 2.54 -9.19 18.75
C LYS A 20 2.79 -9.20 17.25
N SER A 21 1.73 -9.44 16.47
CA SER A 21 1.80 -9.24 15.02
C SER A 21 2.23 -7.81 14.70
N ILE A 22 3.11 -7.67 13.72
CA ILE A 22 3.51 -6.36 13.17
C ILE A 22 2.45 -5.82 12.21
N ILE A 23 1.46 -6.64 11.85
CA ILE A 23 0.33 -6.28 11.00
C ILE A 23 -0.92 -6.30 11.86
N CYS A 24 -1.74 -5.27 11.78
CA CYS A 24 -3.02 -5.23 12.47
C CYS A 24 -4.03 -4.34 11.75
N SER A 25 -5.30 -4.59 12.05
CA SER A 25 -6.38 -3.68 11.67
C SER A 25 -6.33 -2.40 12.51
N ASP A 26 -6.74 -1.29 11.91
CA ASP A 26 -6.86 0.01 12.57
C ASP A 26 -8.21 0.64 12.23
N ASP A 27 -8.94 1.06 13.23
CA ASP A 27 -10.21 1.76 13.08
C ASP A 27 -10.03 3.30 13.07
N PHE A 28 -8.78 3.75 13.16
CA PHE A 28 -8.40 5.17 13.21
C PHE A 28 -9.13 5.97 14.30
N SER A 29 -9.48 5.33 15.40
CA SER A 29 -10.07 5.99 16.58
C SER A 29 -9.04 6.74 17.42
N SER A 30 -7.75 6.38 17.28
CA SER A 30 -6.64 7.07 17.94
C SER A 30 -6.25 8.35 17.20
N ALA A 31 -5.83 9.38 17.95
CA ALA A 31 -5.27 10.60 17.36
C ALA A 31 -3.84 10.42 16.79
N LYS A 32 -3.25 9.24 16.92
CA LYS A 32 -1.90 8.93 16.44
C LYS A 32 -1.91 7.62 15.68
N LEU A 33 -1.15 7.57 14.58
CA LEU A 33 -0.90 6.32 13.86
C LEU A 33 -0.12 5.33 14.74
N GLY A 34 -0.53 4.06 14.67
CA GLY A 34 0.20 2.96 15.28
C GLY A 34 1.56 2.70 14.59
N LEU A 35 2.48 2.02 15.30
CA LEU A 35 3.83 1.74 14.79
C LEU A 35 3.86 0.77 13.60
N HIS A 36 2.76 0.10 13.29
CA HIS A 36 2.61 -0.78 12.13
C HIS A 36 2.40 -0.02 10.82
N TRP A 37 2.10 1.29 10.88
CA TRP A 37 1.95 2.14 9.72
C TRP A 37 3.27 2.78 9.29
N GLN A 38 3.50 2.86 8.00
CA GLN A 38 4.66 3.48 7.38
C GLN A 38 4.23 4.35 6.20
N TRP A 39 4.77 5.55 6.10
CA TRP A 39 4.61 6.38 4.91
C TRP A 39 5.62 5.96 3.84
N ASN A 40 5.16 5.88 2.58
CA ASN A 40 6.05 5.58 1.45
C ASN A 40 7.10 6.70 1.23
N HIS A 41 6.72 7.94 1.49
CA HIS A 41 7.59 9.12 1.48
C HIS A 41 7.43 9.90 2.79
N ASN A 42 8.27 10.91 3.00
CA ASN A 42 8.04 11.85 4.09
C ASN A 42 6.67 12.50 3.94
N PRO A 43 5.76 12.32 4.91
CA PRO A 43 4.41 12.85 4.81
C PRO A 43 4.43 14.37 4.85
N ILE A 44 3.42 14.97 4.22
CA ILE A 44 3.17 16.41 4.34
C ILE A 44 2.11 16.59 5.42
N ASP A 45 2.48 17.18 6.55
CA ASP A 45 1.68 17.19 7.78
C ASP A 45 0.26 17.75 7.62
N ASN A 46 0.07 18.74 6.77
CA ASN A 46 -1.26 19.30 6.51
C ASN A 46 -2.08 18.53 5.46
N ALA A 47 -1.51 17.48 4.87
CA ALA A 47 -2.15 16.65 3.84
C ALA A 47 -2.78 15.35 4.41
N TRP A 48 -2.75 15.15 5.72
CA TRP A 48 -3.43 14.04 6.36
C TRP A 48 -3.96 14.41 7.75
N SER A 49 -4.91 13.64 8.29
CA SER A 49 -5.44 13.88 9.64
C SER A 49 -6.19 12.65 10.16
N LEU A 50 -6.04 12.40 11.46
CA LEU A 50 -6.83 11.45 12.25
C LEU A 50 -7.90 12.14 13.11
N THR A 51 -7.87 13.47 13.19
CA THR A 51 -8.73 14.24 14.10
C THR A 51 -9.80 15.07 13.39
N GLU A 52 -9.68 15.36 12.11
CA GLU A 52 -10.71 16.06 11.34
C GLU A 52 -12.05 15.30 11.27
N ARG A 53 -11.99 13.96 11.35
CA ARG A 53 -13.14 13.08 11.42
C ARG A 53 -12.75 11.83 12.20
N LEU A 54 -13.24 11.71 13.41
CA LEU A 54 -12.94 10.56 14.28
C LEU A 54 -13.32 9.23 13.63
N GLY A 55 -12.50 8.21 13.80
CA GLY A 55 -12.66 6.90 13.18
C GLY A 55 -12.35 6.86 11.67
N PHE A 56 -11.62 7.86 11.17
CA PHE A 56 -11.17 7.92 9.78
C PHE A 56 -9.78 8.50 9.66
N LEU A 57 -8.96 7.86 8.83
CA LEU A 57 -7.79 8.52 8.27
C LEU A 57 -8.25 9.38 7.09
N ARG A 58 -8.00 10.69 7.16
CA ARG A 58 -8.19 11.60 6.05
C ARG A 58 -6.87 11.81 5.32
N LEU A 59 -6.88 11.54 4.02
CA LEU A 59 -5.79 11.87 3.12
C LEU A 59 -6.25 13.00 2.19
N LYS A 60 -5.37 13.96 1.91
CA LYS A 60 -5.62 15.09 1.02
C LYS A 60 -4.59 15.06 -0.09
N THR A 61 -5.05 15.19 -1.33
CA THR A 61 -4.18 15.36 -2.50
C THR A 61 -3.63 16.78 -2.50
N ASN A 62 -2.32 16.92 -2.55
CA ASN A 62 -1.62 18.21 -2.56
C ASN A 62 -0.79 18.47 -3.82
N ARG A 63 -0.56 17.43 -4.62
CA ARG A 63 0.10 17.51 -5.93
C ARG A 63 -0.36 16.38 -6.84
N VAL A 64 -0.30 16.62 -8.14
CA VAL A 64 -0.47 15.59 -9.16
C VAL A 64 0.86 14.88 -9.35
N VAL A 65 0.82 13.55 -9.38
CA VAL A 65 1.98 12.68 -9.61
C VAL A 65 1.66 11.66 -10.70
N GLN A 66 2.70 11.17 -11.39
CA GLN A 66 2.54 10.23 -12.50
C GLN A 66 2.15 8.81 -12.04
N SER A 67 2.51 8.45 -10.80
CA SER A 67 2.22 7.11 -10.27
C SER A 67 2.02 7.13 -8.76
N LEU A 68 1.40 6.07 -8.24
CA LEU A 68 1.28 5.80 -6.81
C LEU A 68 2.65 5.76 -6.12
N TYR A 69 3.68 5.27 -6.81
CA TYR A 69 5.04 5.19 -6.29
C TYR A 69 5.59 6.55 -5.84
N LEU A 70 5.20 7.63 -6.51
CA LEU A 70 5.62 9.00 -6.24
C LEU A 70 4.66 9.76 -5.30
N ALA A 71 3.54 9.15 -4.90
CA ALA A 71 2.52 9.81 -4.10
C ALA A 71 2.94 9.91 -2.62
N PRO A 72 3.09 11.12 -2.05
CA PRO A 72 3.56 11.30 -0.67
C PRO A 72 2.52 10.91 0.39
N ASN A 73 1.24 10.84 0.01
CA ASN A 73 0.14 10.44 0.89
C ASN A 73 -0.20 8.93 0.78
N THR A 74 0.79 8.10 0.50
CA THR A 74 0.68 6.65 0.47
C THR A 74 1.07 6.08 1.83
N LEU A 75 0.07 5.57 2.57
CA LEU A 75 0.25 4.93 3.86
C LEU A 75 0.23 3.41 3.69
N THR A 76 1.22 2.73 4.26
CA THR A 76 1.45 1.31 4.02
C THR A 76 1.57 0.51 5.32
N GLN A 77 1.27 -0.78 5.23
CA GLN A 77 1.69 -1.82 6.16
C GLN A 77 2.47 -2.90 5.41
N ARG A 78 3.33 -3.63 6.09
CA ARG A 78 4.03 -4.76 5.50
C ARG A 78 3.05 -5.89 5.19
N MET A 79 3.30 -6.61 4.12
CA MET A 79 2.63 -7.87 3.83
C MET A 79 3.44 -9.04 4.40
N GLU A 80 2.77 -10.04 4.96
CA GLU A 80 3.40 -11.27 5.48
C GLU A 80 2.99 -12.47 4.63
N GLY A 81 3.99 -13.25 4.23
CA GLY A 81 3.77 -14.51 3.51
C GLY A 81 3.39 -15.66 4.46
N PRO A 82 2.97 -16.81 3.92
CA PRO A 82 2.84 -17.13 2.49
C PRO A 82 1.63 -16.50 1.80
N THR A 83 0.62 -16.10 2.55
CA THR A 83 -0.59 -15.44 2.07
C THR A 83 -1.02 -14.37 3.05
N CYS A 84 -1.51 -13.24 2.56
CA CYS A 84 -2.13 -12.22 3.40
C CYS A 84 -3.29 -11.54 2.67
N SER A 85 -4.11 -10.81 3.41
CA SER A 85 -5.16 -9.98 2.84
C SER A 85 -5.20 -8.63 3.53
N GLY A 86 -5.51 -7.60 2.74
CA GLY A 86 -5.77 -6.26 3.21
C GLY A 86 -7.13 -5.78 2.73
N SER A 87 -7.85 -5.05 3.58
CA SER A 87 -9.11 -4.42 3.19
C SER A 87 -9.23 -3.01 3.74
N VAL A 88 -9.96 -2.17 3.02
CA VAL A 88 -10.23 -0.79 3.44
C VAL A 88 -11.64 -0.39 3.05
N CYS A 89 -12.30 0.40 3.89
CA CYS A 89 -13.53 1.09 3.55
C CYS A 89 -13.21 2.56 3.26
N ILE A 90 -13.53 3.02 2.05
CA ILE A 90 -13.21 4.37 1.58
C ILE A 90 -14.50 5.18 1.44
N ASP A 91 -14.50 6.39 1.99
CA ASP A 91 -15.55 7.40 1.78
C ASP A 91 -15.11 8.35 0.65
N LEU A 92 -15.75 8.23 -0.50
CA LEU A 92 -15.46 8.93 -1.74
C LEU A 92 -16.19 10.28 -1.86
N SER A 93 -16.92 10.68 -0.83
CA SER A 93 -17.81 11.87 -0.88
C SER A 93 -17.09 13.18 -1.15
N LYS A 94 -15.80 13.25 -0.84
CA LYS A 94 -14.98 14.45 -0.97
C LYS A 94 -14.02 14.44 -2.15
N LEU A 95 -14.00 13.36 -2.96
CA LEU A 95 -13.20 13.32 -4.18
C LEU A 95 -13.62 14.44 -5.14
N LYS A 96 -12.63 15.16 -5.65
CA LYS A 96 -12.77 16.14 -6.71
C LYS A 96 -12.54 15.49 -8.07
N ASP A 97 -12.89 16.15 -9.14
CA ASP A 97 -12.62 15.67 -10.49
C ASP A 97 -11.11 15.48 -10.71
N GLY A 98 -10.74 14.31 -11.22
CA GLY A 98 -9.35 13.88 -11.38
C GLY A 98 -8.72 13.20 -10.16
N ASP A 99 -9.31 13.30 -8.96
CA ASP A 99 -8.78 12.61 -7.78
C ASP A 99 -8.90 11.09 -7.90
N CYS A 100 -7.90 10.40 -7.34
CA CYS A 100 -7.84 8.96 -7.22
C CYS A 100 -7.68 8.55 -5.74
N ALA A 101 -8.34 7.46 -5.34
CA ALA A 101 -8.15 6.85 -4.03
C ALA A 101 -8.35 5.34 -4.14
N GLY A 102 -7.61 4.54 -3.37
CA GLY A 102 -7.70 3.10 -3.51
C GLY A 102 -6.91 2.29 -2.49
N LEU A 103 -6.76 1.01 -2.81
CA LEU A 103 -5.96 0.03 -2.09
C LEU A 103 -5.01 -0.63 -3.08
N ALA A 104 -3.76 -0.87 -2.68
CA ALA A 104 -2.77 -1.48 -3.54
C ALA A 104 -1.93 -2.53 -2.81
N ALA A 105 -1.60 -3.62 -3.51
CA ALA A 105 -0.46 -4.47 -3.21
C ALA A 105 0.76 -3.78 -3.84
N PHE A 106 1.49 -3.04 -3.03
CA PHE A 106 2.38 -1.97 -3.45
C PHE A 106 3.85 -2.38 -3.48
N ASN A 107 4.45 -2.25 -4.66
CA ASN A 107 5.88 -2.34 -4.92
C ASN A 107 6.17 -1.63 -6.25
N SER A 108 7.36 -1.81 -6.86
CA SER A 108 7.64 -1.38 -8.25
C SER A 108 6.63 -1.99 -9.23
N ASP A 109 6.33 -3.29 -9.06
CA ASP A 109 5.19 -3.94 -9.69
C ASP A 109 4.02 -3.93 -8.70
N THR A 110 2.96 -3.23 -9.04
CA THR A 110 1.84 -2.95 -8.14
C THR A 110 0.52 -3.44 -8.74
N GLY A 111 -0.26 -4.19 -7.97
CA GLY A 111 -1.68 -4.43 -8.24
C GLY A 111 -2.53 -3.45 -7.45
N ALA A 112 -3.41 -2.70 -8.09
CA ALA A 112 -4.20 -1.66 -7.43
C ALA A 112 -5.69 -1.73 -7.76
N LEU A 113 -6.52 -1.46 -6.76
CA LEU A 113 -7.94 -1.15 -6.88
C LEU A 113 -8.10 0.35 -6.64
N THR A 114 -8.35 1.12 -7.68
CA THR A 114 -8.37 2.58 -7.63
C THR A 114 -9.71 3.14 -8.06
N VAL A 115 -10.32 3.98 -7.24
CA VAL A 115 -11.50 4.76 -7.64
C VAL A 115 -11.04 6.11 -8.17
N LYS A 116 -11.38 6.39 -9.43
CA LYS A 116 -11.13 7.68 -10.10
C LYS A 116 -12.43 8.47 -10.19
N LYS A 117 -12.37 9.76 -9.87
CA LYS A 117 -13.47 10.69 -10.10
C LYS A 117 -13.33 11.29 -11.50
N LYS A 118 -14.32 11.03 -12.38
CA LYS A 118 -14.38 11.54 -13.75
C LYS A 118 -15.67 12.35 -13.94
N GLY A 119 -15.59 13.65 -13.78
CA GLY A 119 -16.76 14.54 -13.77
C GLY A 119 -17.74 14.17 -12.64
N LYS A 120 -18.95 13.74 -13.00
CA LYS A 120 -19.98 13.29 -12.03
C LYS A 120 -19.87 11.81 -11.67
N LYS A 121 -19.05 11.04 -12.38
CA LYS A 121 -18.93 9.58 -12.22
C LYS A 121 -17.80 9.19 -11.28
N LEU A 122 -17.99 8.08 -10.58
CA LEU A 122 -16.96 7.37 -9.84
C LEU A 122 -16.71 6.05 -10.57
N VAL A 123 -15.47 5.80 -10.97
CA VAL A 123 -15.08 4.59 -11.69
C VAL A 123 -14.06 3.84 -10.86
N LEU A 124 -14.39 2.61 -10.47
CA LEU A 124 -13.44 1.68 -9.86
C LEU A 124 -12.69 0.98 -10.99
N GLU A 125 -11.39 1.01 -10.93
CA GLU A 125 -10.49 0.35 -11.88
C GLU A 125 -9.59 -0.64 -11.13
N MET A 126 -9.37 -1.82 -11.72
CA MET A 126 -8.32 -2.76 -11.36
C MET A 126 -7.14 -2.51 -12.29
N ASN A 127 -6.02 -2.09 -11.73
CA ASN A 127 -4.85 -1.67 -12.48
C ASN A 127 -3.62 -2.51 -12.11
N GLU A 128 -2.82 -2.83 -13.12
CA GLU A 128 -1.42 -3.23 -12.98
C GLU A 128 -0.55 -2.00 -13.26
N LEU A 129 0.37 -1.70 -12.36
CA LEU A 129 1.34 -0.62 -12.52
C LEU A 129 2.75 -1.21 -12.46
N LYS A 130 3.60 -0.77 -13.39
CA LYS A 130 5.03 -1.10 -13.39
C LYS A 130 5.82 0.19 -13.39
N VAL A 131 6.78 0.28 -12.47
CA VAL A 131 7.65 1.43 -12.34
C VAL A 131 9.08 0.98 -12.60
N GLN A 132 9.70 1.56 -13.62
CA GLN A 132 11.12 1.36 -13.89
C GLN A 132 11.93 2.40 -13.14
N LEU A 133 12.99 1.95 -12.50
CA LEU A 133 13.91 2.80 -11.76
C LEU A 133 15.28 2.79 -12.42
N SER A 134 15.96 3.92 -12.43
CA SER A 134 17.36 4.00 -12.84
C SER A 134 18.24 3.14 -11.92
N ASP A 135 19.26 2.51 -12.46
CA ASP A 135 20.15 1.64 -11.69
C ASP A 135 20.91 2.40 -10.60
N ARG A 136 21.31 3.62 -10.88
CA ARG A 136 22.19 4.42 -10.05
C ARG A 136 21.43 5.17 -8.95
N ASP A 137 20.46 5.96 -9.33
CA ASP A 137 19.84 6.96 -8.44
C ASP A 137 18.45 6.51 -7.94
N LYS A 138 17.96 5.37 -8.46
CA LYS A 138 16.62 4.84 -8.18
C LYS A 138 15.50 5.87 -8.51
N GLU A 139 15.77 6.75 -9.46
CA GLU A 139 14.77 7.66 -9.98
C GLU A 139 13.81 6.93 -10.92
N VAL A 140 12.56 7.36 -10.94
CA VAL A 140 11.55 6.80 -11.83
C VAL A 140 11.87 7.22 -13.26
N THR A 141 12.15 6.25 -14.12
CA THR A 141 12.47 6.46 -15.54
C THR A 141 11.28 6.21 -16.45
N ASP A 142 10.39 5.29 -16.06
CA ASP A 142 9.19 4.98 -16.81
C ASP A 142 8.06 4.49 -15.88
N VAL A 143 6.83 4.70 -16.30
CA VAL A 143 5.61 4.25 -15.59
C VAL A 143 4.63 3.68 -16.60
N GLU A 144 4.37 2.40 -16.51
CA GLU A 144 3.34 1.71 -17.28
C GLU A 144 2.13 1.43 -16.38
N GLU A 145 0.95 1.91 -16.76
CA GLU A 145 -0.32 1.60 -16.09
C GLU A 145 -1.25 0.90 -17.08
N LYS A 146 -1.71 -0.30 -16.72
CA LYS A 146 -2.67 -1.08 -17.50
C LYS A 146 -3.92 -1.32 -16.70
N THR A 147 -5.06 -0.82 -17.19
CA THR A 147 -6.37 -1.14 -16.62
C THR A 147 -6.81 -2.52 -17.10
N ILE A 148 -7.04 -3.43 -16.18
CA ILE A 148 -7.50 -4.79 -16.44
C ILE A 148 -9.02 -4.83 -16.53
N GLU A 149 -9.69 -4.15 -15.60
CA GLU A 149 -11.15 -4.09 -15.52
C GLU A 149 -11.60 -2.76 -14.94
N SER A 150 -12.81 -2.33 -15.28
CA SER A 150 -13.40 -1.12 -14.73
C SER A 150 -14.91 -1.24 -14.57
N VAL A 151 -15.45 -0.58 -13.52
CA VAL A 151 -16.88 -0.52 -13.24
C VAL A 151 -17.28 0.84 -12.68
N GLU A 152 -18.43 1.36 -13.12
CA GLU A 152 -19.00 2.59 -12.58
C GLU A 152 -19.66 2.33 -11.21
N LEU A 153 -19.26 3.09 -10.20
CA LEU A 153 -19.84 3.01 -8.86
C LEU A 153 -21.01 3.99 -8.72
N LYS A 154 -22.11 3.50 -8.15
CA LYS A 154 -23.28 4.31 -7.80
C LYS A 154 -23.21 4.87 -6.37
N GLN A 155 -22.49 4.19 -5.50
CA GLN A 155 -22.33 4.54 -4.08
C GLN A 155 -21.08 5.40 -3.82
N ARG A 156 -21.13 6.15 -2.72
CA ARG A 156 -20.01 7.00 -2.28
C ARG A 156 -19.14 6.37 -1.20
N LYS A 157 -19.45 5.17 -0.77
CA LYS A 157 -18.61 4.35 0.12
C LYS A 157 -18.38 3.01 -0.53
N VAL A 158 -17.16 2.55 -0.50
CA VAL A 158 -16.75 1.27 -1.10
C VAL A 158 -15.82 0.53 -0.17
N GLY A 159 -16.04 -0.78 -0.01
CA GLY A 159 -15.09 -1.70 0.59
C GLY A 159 -14.22 -2.30 -0.51
N LEU A 160 -12.91 -2.17 -0.37
CA LEU A 160 -11.92 -2.79 -1.26
C LEU A 160 -11.16 -3.85 -0.48
N ARG A 161 -10.80 -4.94 -1.16
CA ARG A 161 -9.99 -6.02 -0.61
C ARG A 161 -9.02 -6.53 -1.65
N ILE A 162 -7.79 -6.79 -1.21
CA ILE A 162 -6.75 -7.46 -1.98
C ILE A 162 -6.30 -8.68 -1.17
N ASP A 163 -6.23 -9.83 -1.83
CA ASP A 163 -5.64 -11.06 -1.32
C ASP A 163 -4.32 -11.30 -2.07
N ALA A 164 -3.23 -11.48 -1.33
CA ALA A 164 -1.91 -11.70 -1.88
C ALA A 164 -1.42 -13.11 -1.52
N ASP A 165 -0.84 -13.78 -2.50
CA ASP A 165 -0.23 -15.11 -2.38
C ASP A 165 1.21 -15.07 -2.88
N PHE A 166 2.16 -15.24 -1.96
CA PHE A 166 3.60 -15.21 -2.23
C PHE A 166 4.21 -16.61 -2.48
N ARG A 167 3.38 -17.66 -2.55
CA ARG A 167 3.88 -19.00 -2.85
C ARG A 167 4.38 -19.06 -4.29
N PRO A 168 5.52 -19.72 -4.55
CA PRO A 168 6.06 -19.86 -5.92
C PRO A 168 5.02 -20.50 -6.84
N MET A 169 4.78 -19.91 -8.00
CA MET A 169 3.98 -20.55 -9.03
C MET A 169 4.69 -21.81 -9.53
N LYS A 170 3.95 -22.88 -9.81
CA LYS A 170 4.53 -24.17 -10.21
C LYS A 170 5.41 -24.10 -11.46
N GLU A 171 5.22 -23.07 -12.30
CA GLU A 171 5.97 -22.87 -13.55
C GLU A 171 7.29 -22.09 -13.38
N HIS A 172 7.52 -21.48 -12.21
CA HIS A 172 8.74 -20.69 -11.92
C HIS A 172 9.57 -21.34 -10.83
N LYS A 173 9.97 -22.61 -11.04
CA LYS A 173 11.01 -23.24 -10.20
C LYS A 173 12.33 -22.49 -10.42
N GLY A 174 12.66 -21.58 -9.50
CA GLY A 174 13.98 -20.95 -9.48
C GLY A 174 14.02 -19.42 -9.33
N MET A 175 12.91 -18.71 -9.40
CA MET A 175 12.89 -17.28 -9.06
C MET A 175 12.44 -17.07 -7.63
N MET A 176 13.30 -16.47 -6.82
CA MET A 176 12.87 -15.89 -5.54
C MET A 176 11.95 -14.69 -5.82
N PRO A 177 10.83 -14.54 -5.13
CA PRO A 177 10.06 -13.30 -5.20
C PRO A 177 10.94 -12.16 -4.68
N GLY A 178 11.10 -11.12 -5.49
CA GLY A 178 11.83 -9.90 -5.14
C GLY A 178 11.12 -9.05 -4.12
#